data_9192fdda7bb793c3cc15fdcc4b57801e
#
_entry.id   9192fdda7bb793c3cc15fdcc4b57801e
#
_cell.length_a   1.000
_cell.length_b   1.000
_cell.length_c   1.000
_cell.angle_alpha   90.00
_cell.angle_beta   90.00
_cell.angle_gamma   90.00
#
_symmetry.space_group_name_H-M   'P 1'
#
loop_
_entity.id
_entity.type
_entity.pdbx_description
1 polymer ?
#
loop_
_entity_poly.entity_id
_entity_poly.type
_entity_poly.pdbx_seq_one_letter_code
_entity_poly.pdbx_strand_id
1 'polypeptide(L)'
;MGKYFGTDGFRGKAGVDLTAEHAFKIGRFLGNYYGSKHEGAKIVIGKDTRLSSYTYEAALASGITSSGCDAYLLHVTTTPCVSYITRTENFDCGVMISASHNPFYDNGIKLMNENGEKMDDDLQDEIEKYIDGEIEELPFASEDKIGKTIDFYNGRNRYIGYLTNLATKSFENCKVGLDCANGSSWMIAQSVFQALGAKTYVINNEPNGTNINKDAGSTHIEGLQKFVVDNNLDVGFAFDGDADRCLAVDEYGNLINGDVIMYIAAKYLKAHGQLPSNTVVTTIMSNFGLYKALDKCGIGYEKTAVGDRYVYENMKAYDHMIGGEQSGHVIFRKYAHTGDGLITAIMMMNILVDTQLPLSVLAEGVRMYPQVLKNVVVDDKDGTLNDPAVMAAVTKCTNDLGDNGRVLLRKSGTEPLLRVMAEAGSDAECEEKVDAIIDAMKTSGHLIEVKK
;
A
#
# COMPACT_ATOMS: atom_id res chain seq x y z
N MET A 1 -11.59 1.94 -15.10
CA MET A 1 -11.69 2.64 -13.80
C MET A 1 -13.08 3.23 -13.74
N GLY A 2 -13.77 2.94 -12.64
CA GLY A 2 -15.09 3.47 -12.38
C GLY A 2 -15.10 4.98 -12.09
N LYS A 3 -16.29 5.51 -11.84
CA LYS A 3 -16.50 6.91 -11.47
C LYS A 3 -16.02 7.21 -10.04
N TYR A 4 -16.18 6.25 -9.12
CA TYR A 4 -15.88 6.37 -7.69
C TYR A 4 -14.74 5.46 -7.26
N PHE A 5 -14.73 4.20 -7.72
CA PHE A 5 -13.71 3.23 -7.37
C PHE A 5 -12.49 3.37 -8.29
N GLY A 6 -11.35 3.74 -7.68
CA GLY A 6 -10.04 3.71 -8.32
C GLY A 6 -9.31 2.38 -8.07
N THR A 7 -8.00 2.36 -8.32
CA THR A 7 -7.16 1.16 -8.10
C THR A 7 -7.09 0.72 -6.63
N ASP A 8 -7.45 1.59 -5.68
CA ASP A 8 -7.37 1.32 -4.24
C ASP A 8 -8.63 1.79 -3.49
N GLY A 9 -9.80 1.43 -4.02
CA GLY A 9 -11.10 1.74 -3.44
C GLY A 9 -11.67 3.10 -3.84
N PHE A 10 -12.82 3.44 -3.25
CA PHE A 10 -13.45 4.74 -3.37
C PHE A 10 -12.77 5.73 -2.42
N ARG A 11 -12.07 6.73 -2.94
CA ARG A 11 -11.41 7.76 -2.15
C ARG A 11 -11.95 9.13 -2.48
N GLY A 12 -12.01 10.01 -1.47
CA GLY A 12 -12.41 11.39 -1.64
C GLY A 12 -12.36 12.19 -0.35
N LYS A 13 -12.58 13.49 -0.47
CA LYS A 13 -12.68 14.39 0.68
C LYS A 13 -13.91 14.03 1.50
N ALA A 14 -13.68 13.74 2.77
CA ALA A 14 -14.71 13.28 3.67
C ALA A 14 -15.85 14.29 3.85
N GLY A 15 -17.09 13.82 3.70
CA GLY A 15 -18.29 14.65 3.76
C GLY A 15 -18.55 15.51 2.53
N VAL A 16 -17.71 15.44 1.50
CA VAL A 16 -17.84 16.17 0.22
C VAL A 16 -17.94 15.18 -0.94
N ASP A 17 -16.83 14.52 -1.27
CA ASP A 17 -16.78 13.55 -2.37
C ASP A 17 -17.23 12.15 -1.92
N LEU A 18 -16.85 11.77 -0.69
CA LEU A 18 -17.28 10.56 -0.01
C LEU A 18 -18.15 10.94 1.19
N THR A 19 -19.40 10.53 1.17
CA THR A 19 -20.41 10.89 2.19
C THR A 19 -20.89 9.67 2.98
N ALA A 20 -21.58 9.90 4.09
CA ALA A 20 -22.26 8.83 4.84
C ALA A 20 -23.34 8.12 4.01
N GLU A 21 -23.98 8.85 3.07
CA GLU A 21 -24.96 8.24 2.15
C GLU A 21 -24.28 7.25 1.19
N HIS A 22 -23.11 7.60 0.63
CA HIS A 22 -22.34 6.67 -0.19
C HIS A 22 -21.98 5.40 0.62
N ALA A 23 -21.49 5.57 1.85
CA ALA A 23 -21.17 4.44 2.72
C ALA A 23 -22.39 3.57 3.03
N PHE A 24 -23.56 4.18 3.32
CA PHE A 24 -24.81 3.48 3.54
C PHE A 24 -25.24 2.69 2.30
N LYS A 25 -25.21 3.31 1.11
CA LYS A 25 -25.56 2.64 -0.15
C LYS A 25 -24.62 1.48 -0.47
N ILE A 26 -23.32 1.65 -0.28
CA ILE A 26 -22.34 0.55 -0.41
C ILE A 26 -22.74 -0.61 0.53
N GLY A 27 -23.03 -0.29 1.79
CA GLY A 27 -23.49 -1.28 2.77
C GLY A 27 -24.79 -1.97 2.36
N ARG A 28 -25.76 -1.20 1.83
CA ARG A 28 -27.01 -1.73 1.28
C ARG A 28 -26.79 -2.74 0.16
N PHE A 29 -25.94 -2.35 -0.80
CA PHE A 29 -25.63 -3.20 -1.92
C PHE A 29 -24.94 -4.50 -1.48
N LEU A 30 -23.88 -4.39 -0.69
CA LEU A 30 -23.11 -5.56 -0.21
C LEU A 30 -23.99 -6.48 0.63
N GLY A 31 -24.78 -5.93 1.56
CA GLY A 31 -25.67 -6.71 2.41
C GLY A 31 -26.74 -7.46 1.62
N ASN A 32 -27.33 -6.84 0.60
CA ASN A 32 -28.30 -7.49 -0.28
C ASN A 32 -27.63 -8.54 -1.18
N TYR A 33 -26.50 -8.20 -1.78
CA TYR A 33 -25.75 -9.09 -2.70
C TYR A 33 -25.33 -10.39 -2.01
N TYR A 34 -24.72 -10.30 -0.82
CA TYR A 34 -24.26 -11.49 -0.10
C TYR A 34 -25.41 -12.18 0.65
N GLY A 35 -26.32 -11.42 1.26
CA GLY A 35 -27.48 -11.97 1.95
C GLY A 35 -28.45 -12.74 1.05
N SER A 36 -28.48 -12.43 -0.26
CA SER A 36 -29.25 -13.19 -1.24
C SER A 36 -28.59 -14.52 -1.66
N LYS A 37 -27.28 -14.68 -1.43
CA LYS A 37 -26.54 -15.90 -1.82
C LYS A 37 -26.74 -17.05 -0.85
N HIS A 38 -26.76 -16.77 0.44
CA HIS A 38 -26.99 -17.78 1.48
C HIS A 38 -27.41 -17.14 2.82
N GLU A 39 -28.08 -17.92 3.64
CA GLU A 39 -28.44 -17.53 4.99
C GLU A 39 -27.19 -17.41 5.88
N GLY A 40 -27.14 -16.38 6.73
CA GLY A 40 -26.03 -16.14 7.63
C GLY A 40 -24.81 -15.47 6.97
N ALA A 41 -25.01 -14.82 5.83
CA ALA A 41 -23.97 -14.01 5.20
C ALA A 41 -23.45 -12.94 6.16
N LYS A 42 -22.12 -12.71 6.17
CA LYS A 42 -21.47 -11.84 7.13
C LYS A 42 -20.33 -11.04 6.51
N ILE A 43 -20.30 -9.77 6.84
CA ILE A 43 -19.31 -8.80 6.33
C ILE A 43 -18.51 -8.25 7.50
N VAL A 44 -17.19 -8.23 7.37
CA VAL A 44 -16.31 -7.65 8.38
C VAL A 44 -15.87 -6.24 7.98
N ILE A 45 -15.89 -5.31 8.94
CA ILE A 45 -15.54 -3.90 8.74
C ILE A 45 -14.40 -3.52 9.66
N GLY A 46 -13.33 -2.97 9.11
CA GLY A 46 -12.26 -2.29 9.82
C GLY A 46 -12.15 -0.83 9.42
N LYS A 47 -11.49 -0.03 10.25
CA LYS A 47 -11.27 1.39 9.98
C LYS A 47 -9.92 1.87 10.51
N ASP A 48 -9.43 2.96 9.95
CA ASP A 48 -8.33 3.71 10.51
C ASP A 48 -8.78 4.71 11.60
N THR A 49 -7.88 5.55 12.04
CA THR A 49 -8.10 6.48 13.16
C THR A 49 -8.75 7.81 12.75
N ARG A 50 -9.09 8.04 11.48
CA ARG A 50 -9.71 9.29 11.00
C ARG A 50 -11.04 9.55 11.68
N LEU A 51 -11.32 10.81 11.97
CA LEU A 51 -12.59 11.23 12.58
C LEU A 51 -13.80 10.75 11.77
N SER A 52 -13.75 10.88 10.43
CA SER A 52 -14.82 10.47 9.52
C SER A 52 -15.02 8.96 9.44
N SER A 53 -14.02 8.15 9.79
CA SER A 53 -14.10 6.68 9.74
C SER A 53 -15.19 6.13 10.67
N TYR A 54 -15.45 6.78 11.79
CA TYR A 54 -16.53 6.40 12.71
C TYR A 54 -17.92 6.60 12.09
N THR A 55 -18.11 7.70 11.36
CA THR A 55 -19.38 7.96 10.64
C THR A 55 -19.61 6.94 9.55
N TYR A 56 -18.57 6.60 8.78
CA TYR A 56 -18.70 5.64 7.68
C TYR A 56 -18.87 4.20 8.17
N GLU A 57 -18.23 3.80 9.27
CA GLU A 57 -18.46 2.50 9.91
C GLU A 57 -19.93 2.33 10.30
N ALA A 58 -20.52 3.34 10.95
CA ALA A 58 -21.93 3.29 11.35
C ALA A 58 -22.88 3.25 10.14
N ALA A 59 -22.58 4.02 9.09
CA ALA A 59 -23.38 4.06 7.87
C ALA A 59 -23.31 2.72 7.10
N LEU A 60 -22.11 2.17 6.91
CA LEU A 60 -21.91 0.85 6.30
C LEU A 60 -22.61 -0.26 7.08
N ALA A 61 -22.43 -0.30 8.40
CA ALA A 61 -23.07 -1.32 9.25
C ALA A 61 -24.59 -1.24 9.18
N SER A 62 -25.15 -0.03 9.19
CA SER A 62 -26.59 0.19 9.04
C SER A 62 -27.10 -0.27 7.68
N GLY A 63 -26.36 0.03 6.59
CA GLY A 63 -26.70 -0.43 5.24
C GLY A 63 -26.68 -1.95 5.13
N ILE A 64 -25.64 -2.60 5.63
CA ILE A 64 -25.48 -4.07 5.62
C ILE A 64 -26.61 -4.74 6.39
N THR A 65 -26.85 -4.33 7.63
CA THR A 65 -27.81 -4.98 8.51
C THR A 65 -29.26 -4.76 8.05
N SER A 66 -29.57 -3.58 7.52
CA SER A 66 -30.90 -3.31 6.93
C SER A 66 -31.16 -4.09 5.64
N SER A 67 -30.17 -4.78 5.09
CA SER A 67 -30.27 -5.66 3.93
C SER A 67 -30.26 -7.15 4.28
N GLY A 68 -30.26 -7.52 5.58
CA GLY A 68 -30.36 -8.89 6.05
C GLY A 68 -29.02 -9.63 6.22
N CYS A 69 -27.89 -8.93 6.12
CA CYS A 69 -26.56 -9.49 6.34
C CYS A 69 -25.99 -9.01 7.69
N ASP A 70 -25.20 -9.83 8.35
CA ASP A 70 -24.55 -9.46 9.61
C ASP A 70 -23.30 -8.60 9.37
N ALA A 71 -23.13 -7.53 10.14
CA ALA A 71 -21.96 -6.64 10.12
C ALA A 71 -21.08 -6.86 11.35
N TYR A 72 -19.83 -7.28 11.14
CA TYR A 72 -18.85 -7.52 12.20
C TYR A 72 -17.84 -6.37 12.25
N LEU A 73 -17.74 -5.70 13.39
CA LEU A 73 -16.90 -4.52 13.56
C LEU A 73 -15.57 -4.87 14.23
N LEU A 74 -14.46 -4.78 13.49
CA LEU A 74 -13.10 -4.86 14.03
C LEU A 74 -12.68 -3.55 14.69
N HIS A 75 -13.43 -2.46 14.43
CA HIS A 75 -13.07 -1.10 14.81
C HIS A 75 -11.72 -0.67 14.24
N VAL A 76 -10.91 0.08 15.02
CA VAL A 76 -9.60 0.54 14.54
C VAL A 76 -8.67 -0.65 14.39
N THR A 77 -8.29 -0.91 13.13
CA THR A 77 -7.37 -1.99 12.74
C THR A 77 -6.72 -1.69 11.39
N THR A 78 -5.73 -2.48 10.99
CA THR A 78 -4.97 -2.30 9.76
C THR A 78 -5.70 -2.92 8.55
N THR A 79 -5.44 -2.41 7.34
CA THR A 79 -5.93 -3.02 6.09
C THR A 79 -5.57 -4.51 5.98
N PRO A 80 -4.31 -4.93 6.22
CA PRO A 80 -3.98 -6.35 6.19
C PRO A 80 -4.66 -7.19 7.28
N CYS A 81 -5.03 -6.61 8.42
CA CYS A 81 -5.84 -7.31 9.43
C CYS A 81 -7.24 -7.63 8.86
N VAL A 82 -7.89 -6.69 8.18
CA VAL A 82 -9.19 -6.93 7.53
C VAL A 82 -9.05 -8.05 6.49
N SER A 83 -8.04 -7.99 5.62
CA SER A 83 -7.76 -9.04 4.63
C SER A 83 -7.55 -10.40 5.28
N TYR A 84 -6.73 -10.47 6.33
CA TYR A 84 -6.47 -11.71 7.07
C TYR A 84 -7.73 -12.31 7.68
N ILE A 85 -8.51 -11.51 8.39
CA ILE A 85 -9.73 -11.95 9.07
C ILE A 85 -10.81 -12.35 8.07
N THR A 86 -10.96 -11.63 6.94
CA THR A 86 -11.93 -11.98 5.89
C THR A 86 -11.72 -13.42 5.44
N ARG A 87 -10.50 -13.78 5.05
CA ARG A 87 -10.19 -15.12 4.53
C ARG A 87 -10.13 -16.23 5.58
N THR A 88 -9.69 -15.92 6.82
CA THR A 88 -9.45 -16.96 7.84
C THR A 88 -10.67 -17.26 8.70
N GLU A 89 -11.61 -16.33 8.77
CA GLU A 89 -12.86 -16.48 9.55
C GLU A 89 -14.10 -16.68 8.66
N ASN A 90 -13.86 -16.96 7.37
CA ASN A 90 -14.92 -17.23 6.38
C ASN A 90 -15.96 -16.10 6.31
N PHE A 91 -15.52 -14.85 6.19
CA PHE A 91 -16.39 -13.73 5.85
C PHE A 91 -16.61 -13.68 4.34
N ASP A 92 -17.81 -13.29 3.93
CA ASP A 92 -18.15 -13.15 2.50
C ASP A 92 -17.47 -11.93 1.87
N CYS A 93 -17.25 -10.90 2.68
CA CYS A 93 -16.63 -9.65 2.24
C CYS A 93 -15.92 -8.98 3.41
N GLY A 94 -14.81 -8.32 3.10
CA GLY A 94 -14.11 -7.40 4.00
C GLY A 94 -14.24 -5.96 3.51
N VAL A 95 -14.43 -5.04 4.44
CA VAL A 95 -14.47 -3.60 4.15
C VAL A 95 -13.47 -2.88 5.03
N MET A 96 -12.57 -2.11 4.42
CA MET A 96 -11.64 -1.24 5.14
C MET A 96 -11.95 0.23 4.87
N ILE A 97 -12.14 1.00 5.92
CA ILE A 97 -12.38 2.44 5.86
C ILE A 97 -11.06 3.17 6.12
N SER A 98 -10.42 3.60 5.05
CA SER A 98 -9.15 4.34 5.09
C SER A 98 -8.81 4.97 3.74
N ALA A 99 -8.10 6.09 3.78
CA ALA A 99 -7.42 6.68 2.62
C ALA A 99 -5.88 6.53 2.73
N SER A 100 -5.40 5.48 3.43
CA SER A 100 -3.97 5.15 3.56
C SER A 100 -3.14 6.35 4.02
N HIS A 101 -2.21 6.83 3.22
CA HIS A 101 -1.27 7.90 3.53
C HIS A 101 -1.81 9.33 3.33
N ASN A 102 -3.05 9.49 2.86
CA ASN A 102 -3.66 10.81 2.66
C ASN A 102 -3.85 11.57 4.00
N PRO A 103 -3.97 12.90 3.97
CA PRO A 103 -4.34 13.69 5.15
C PRO A 103 -5.69 13.27 5.75
N PHE A 104 -5.95 13.65 7.01
CA PHE A 104 -7.12 13.22 7.79
C PHE A 104 -8.48 13.61 7.18
N TYR A 105 -8.52 14.69 6.41
CA TYR A 105 -9.75 15.20 5.77
C TYR A 105 -10.17 14.40 4.53
N ASP A 106 -9.31 13.54 4.00
CA ASP A 106 -9.67 12.52 3.03
C ASP A 106 -10.05 11.22 3.74
N ASN A 107 -10.88 10.40 3.09
CA ASN A 107 -11.15 9.03 3.53
C ASN A 107 -11.40 8.13 2.32
N GLY A 108 -11.54 6.83 2.58
CA GLY A 108 -11.81 5.87 1.52
C GLY A 108 -12.55 4.63 2.03
N ILE A 109 -13.10 3.87 1.10
CA ILE A 109 -13.71 2.56 1.36
C ILE A 109 -13.08 1.57 0.39
N LYS A 110 -12.33 0.61 0.93
CA LYS A 110 -11.70 -0.49 0.19
C LYS A 110 -12.54 -1.75 0.39
N LEU A 111 -12.83 -2.47 -0.68
CA LEU A 111 -13.62 -3.69 -0.65
C LEU A 111 -12.74 -4.91 -0.94
N MET A 112 -12.98 -5.99 -0.22
CA MET A 112 -12.24 -7.26 -0.34
C MET A 112 -13.22 -8.40 -0.53
N ASN A 113 -12.88 -9.34 -1.41
CA ASN A 113 -13.63 -10.57 -1.59
C ASN A 113 -13.38 -11.56 -0.43
N GLU A 114 -14.02 -12.71 -0.47
CA GLU A 114 -13.92 -13.77 0.55
C GLU A 114 -12.49 -14.30 0.76
N ASN A 115 -11.60 -14.10 -0.22
CA ASN A 115 -10.20 -14.48 -0.12
C ASN A 115 -9.32 -13.39 0.53
N GLY A 116 -9.91 -12.27 0.97
CA GLY A 116 -9.19 -11.11 1.48
C GLY A 116 -8.38 -10.37 0.41
N GLU A 117 -8.67 -10.61 -0.87
CA GLU A 117 -8.10 -9.94 -2.03
C GLU A 117 -8.99 -8.75 -2.42
N LYS A 118 -8.47 -7.82 -3.22
CA LYS A 118 -9.30 -6.72 -3.73
C LYS A 118 -10.51 -7.27 -4.50
N MET A 119 -11.66 -6.62 -4.27
CA MET A 119 -12.91 -6.96 -4.94
C MET A 119 -12.81 -6.73 -6.45
N ASP A 120 -13.46 -7.62 -7.22
CA ASP A 120 -13.50 -7.56 -8.68
C ASP A 120 -14.12 -6.25 -9.17
N ASP A 121 -13.60 -5.74 -10.29
CA ASP A 121 -14.05 -4.47 -10.89
C ASP A 121 -15.53 -4.53 -11.30
N ASP A 122 -16.01 -5.66 -11.83
CA ASP A 122 -17.40 -5.83 -12.25
C ASP A 122 -18.39 -5.59 -11.08
N LEU A 123 -18.04 -6.07 -9.88
CA LEU A 123 -18.90 -5.85 -8.70
C LEU A 123 -18.80 -4.40 -8.20
N GLN A 124 -17.63 -3.78 -8.32
CA GLN A 124 -17.47 -2.36 -7.99
C GLN A 124 -18.28 -1.48 -8.95
N ASP A 125 -18.30 -1.79 -10.24
CA ASP A 125 -19.09 -1.08 -11.26
C ASP A 125 -20.62 -1.22 -10.97
N GLU A 126 -21.08 -2.37 -10.48
CA GLU A 126 -22.48 -2.53 -10.06
C GLU A 126 -22.80 -1.68 -8.82
N ILE A 127 -21.89 -1.60 -7.85
CA ILE A 127 -22.02 -0.71 -6.68
C ILE A 127 -22.13 0.75 -7.13
N GLU A 128 -21.32 1.18 -8.08
CA GLU A 128 -21.38 2.55 -8.61
C GLU A 128 -22.73 2.87 -9.26
N LYS A 129 -23.26 1.96 -10.07
CA LYS A 129 -24.60 2.09 -10.67
C LYS A 129 -25.69 2.20 -9.60
N TYR A 130 -25.57 1.45 -8.51
CA TYR A 130 -26.52 1.55 -7.40
C TYR A 130 -26.40 2.90 -6.66
N ILE A 131 -25.18 3.38 -6.44
CA ILE A 131 -24.94 4.71 -5.85
C ILE A 131 -25.58 5.81 -6.69
N ASP A 132 -25.44 5.75 -8.00
CA ASP A 132 -25.98 6.74 -8.96
C ASP A 132 -27.49 6.59 -9.22
N GLY A 133 -28.14 5.53 -8.69
CA GLY A 133 -29.58 5.28 -8.87
C GLY A 133 -29.91 4.73 -10.27
N GLU A 134 -28.95 4.12 -10.95
CA GLU A 134 -29.15 3.44 -12.24
C GLU A 134 -29.74 2.02 -12.06
N ILE A 135 -29.69 1.49 -10.85
CA ILE A 135 -30.30 0.22 -10.45
C ILE A 135 -31.48 0.53 -9.52
N GLU A 136 -32.57 -0.26 -9.64
CA GLU A 136 -33.73 -0.15 -8.75
C GLU A 136 -33.32 -0.28 -7.27
N GLU A 137 -34.08 0.42 -6.40
CA GLU A 137 -33.86 0.38 -4.95
C GLU A 137 -33.98 -1.06 -4.42
N LEU A 138 -32.94 -1.51 -3.74
CA LEU A 138 -32.86 -2.86 -3.19
C LEU A 138 -33.83 -3.01 -2.00
N PRO A 139 -34.46 -4.18 -1.81
CA PRO A 139 -35.39 -4.38 -0.73
C PRO A 139 -34.73 -4.26 0.65
N PHE A 140 -35.49 -3.76 1.64
CA PHE A 140 -35.08 -3.80 3.04
C PHE A 140 -35.44 -5.14 3.65
N ALA A 141 -34.57 -5.65 4.49
CA ALA A 141 -34.93 -6.76 5.37
C ALA A 141 -35.95 -6.29 6.43
N SER A 142 -36.82 -7.19 6.86
CA SER A 142 -37.84 -6.92 7.86
C SER A 142 -37.90 -8.03 8.91
N GLU A 143 -38.43 -7.69 10.06
CA GLU A 143 -38.66 -8.62 11.18
C GLU A 143 -37.38 -9.35 11.61
N ASP A 144 -37.41 -10.68 11.64
CA ASP A 144 -36.31 -11.55 12.03
C ASP A 144 -35.19 -11.70 10.97
N LYS A 145 -35.41 -11.12 9.79
CA LYS A 145 -34.40 -11.09 8.71
C LYS A 145 -33.45 -9.89 8.76
N ILE A 146 -33.68 -8.94 9.67
CA ILE A 146 -32.71 -7.82 9.86
C ILE A 146 -31.42 -8.38 10.44
N GLY A 147 -30.30 -8.05 9.80
CA GLY A 147 -28.98 -8.47 10.24
C GLY A 147 -28.55 -7.82 11.56
N LYS A 148 -27.49 -8.35 12.17
CA LYS A 148 -26.97 -7.89 13.45
C LYS A 148 -25.68 -7.12 13.25
N THR A 149 -25.46 -6.09 14.08
CA THR A 149 -24.13 -5.48 14.26
C THR A 149 -23.45 -6.15 15.44
N ILE A 150 -22.24 -6.66 15.21
CA ILE A 150 -21.49 -7.49 16.17
C ILE A 150 -20.11 -6.85 16.40
N ASP A 151 -19.80 -6.51 17.65
CA ASP A 151 -18.44 -6.10 18.02
C ASP A 151 -17.50 -7.30 17.92
N PHE A 152 -16.51 -7.21 17.02
CA PHE A 152 -15.59 -8.31 16.73
C PHE A 152 -14.12 -7.94 16.95
N TYR A 153 -13.83 -7.18 18.00
CA TYR A 153 -12.45 -6.80 18.36
C TYR A 153 -11.54 -8.02 18.61
N ASN A 154 -12.11 -9.18 18.92
CA ASN A 154 -11.33 -10.44 19.03
C ASN A 154 -10.66 -10.84 17.72
N GLY A 155 -11.19 -10.43 16.56
CA GLY A 155 -10.54 -10.65 15.27
C GLY A 155 -9.17 -9.99 15.22
N ARG A 156 -9.03 -8.76 15.71
CA ARG A 156 -7.73 -8.08 15.82
C ARG A 156 -6.74 -8.87 16.68
N ASN A 157 -7.20 -9.46 17.79
CA ASN A 157 -6.34 -10.27 18.64
C ASN A 157 -5.86 -11.56 17.94
N ARG A 158 -6.68 -12.14 17.06
CA ARG A 158 -6.27 -13.28 16.22
C ARG A 158 -5.19 -12.89 15.24
N TYR A 159 -5.32 -11.71 14.62
CA TYR A 159 -4.27 -11.18 13.73
C TYR A 159 -2.97 -10.90 14.50
N ILE A 160 -3.02 -10.32 15.71
CA ILE A 160 -1.85 -10.16 16.58
C ILE A 160 -1.20 -11.52 16.87
N GLY A 161 -2.01 -12.53 17.22
CA GLY A 161 -1.52 -13.90 17.44
C GLY A 161 -0.89 -14.50 16.19
N TYR A 162 -1.47 -14.25 15.01
CA TYR A 162 -0.87 -14.65 13.73
C TYR A 162 0.49 -14.00 13.52
N LEU A 163 0.59 -12.67 13.67
CA LEU A 163 1.84 -11.92 13.51
C LEU A 163 2.95 -12.43 14.44
N THR A 164 2.64 -12.69 15.70
CA THR A 164 3.63 -13.19 16.66
C THR A 164 4.16 -14.59 16.31
N ASN A 165 3.37 -15.40 15.61
CA ASN A 165 3.81 -16.71 15.12
C ASN A 165 4.71 -16.66 13.87
N LEU A 166 4.90 -15.49 13.27
CA LEU A 166 5.78 -15.33 12.10
C LEU A 166 7.26 -15.14 12.48
N ALA A 167 7.53 -14.79 13.72
CA ALA A 167 8.90 -14.67 14.19
C ALA A 167 9.56 -16.05 14.34
N THR A 168 10.73 -16.20 13.75
CA THR A 168 11.49 -17.46 13.77
C THR A 168 12.35 -17.60 15.05
N LYS A 169 12.68 -16.46 15.67
CA LYS A 169 13.45 -16.33 16.91
C LYS A 169 12.91 -15.18 17.74
N SER A 170 13.26 -15.12 19.02
CA SER A 170 12.99 -13.96 19.88
C SER A 170 13.78 -12.74 19.37
N PHE A 171 13.17 -11.55 19.50
CA PHE A 171 13.81 -10.27 19.24
C PHE A 171 14.42 -9.66 20.51
N GLU A 172 14.67 -10.49 21.50
CA GLU A 172 15.32 -10.10 22.75
C GLU A 172 16.65 -9.38 22.47
N ASN A 173 16.90 -8.32 23.20
CA ASN A 173 18.04 -7.41 23.07
C ASN A 173 18.01 -6.48 21.83
N CYS A 174 17.01 -6.57 20.95
CA CYS A 174 16.85 -5.61 19.87
C CYS A 174 16.08 -4.36 20.37
N LYS A 175 16.63 -3.17 20.10
CA LYS A 175 15.99 -1.87 20.32
C LYS A 175 15.31 -1.42 19.02
N VAL A 176 14.00 -1.42 19.01
CA VAL A 176 13.21 -1.18 17.80
C VAL A 176 12.41 0.11 17.94
N GLY A 177 12.61 1.06 17.03
CA GLY A 177 11.79 2.24 16.86
C GLY A 177 10.54 1.93 16.02
N LEU A 178 9.38 2.41 16.43
CA LEU A 178 8.12 2.25 15.70
C LEU A 178 7.45 3.60 15.54
N ASP A 179 7.22 4.00 14.30
CA ASP A 179 6.38 5.15 13.96
C ASP A 179 5.03 4.66 13.45
N CYS A 180 3.99 4.86 14.25
CA CYS A 180 2.64 4.38 13.97
C CYS A 180 1.80 5.39 13.14
N ALA A 181 2.37 6.48 12.66
CA ALA A 181 1.68 7.51 11.86
C ALA A 181 0.40 8.08 12.51
N ASN A 182 0.19 7.93 13.81
CA ASN A 182 -1.10 8.10 14.48
C ASN A 182 -2.24 7.36 13.77
N GLY A 183 -1.90 6.30 13.05
CA GLY A 183 -2.77 5.47 12.23
C GLY A 183 -3.19 4.17 12.92
N SER A 184 -3.66 3.22 12.15
CA SER A 184 -4.28 1.98 12.61
C SER A 184 -3.31 1.00 13.27
N SER A 185 -2.00 1.12 13.04
CA SER A 185 -0.98 0.27 13.66
C SER A 185 -0.72 0.57 15.15
N TRP A 186 -1.20 1.72 15.68
CA TRP A 186 -0.87 2.23 17.01
C TRP A 186 -1.15 1.24 18.16
N MET A 187 -2.22 0.44 18.05
CA MET A 187 -2.58 -0.57 19.05
C MET A 187 -1.90 -1.92 18.83
N ILE A 188 -1.41 -2.18 17.61
CA ILE A 188 -0.96 -3.50 17.18
C ILE A 188 0.56 -3.59 17.21
N ALA A 189 1.26 -2.62 16.61
CA ALA A 189 2.70 -2.69 16.39
C ALA A 189 3.48 -2.90 17.69
N GLN A 190 3.28 -2.04 18.67
CA GLN A 190 3.97 -2.15 19.96
C GLN A 190 3.68 -3.48 20.65
N SER A 191 2.42 -3.91 20.67
CA SER A 191 2.00 -5.16 21.33
C SER A 191 2.68 -6.38 20.71
N VAL A 192 2.76 -6.43 19.37
CA VAL A 192 3.42 -7.52 18.63
C VAL A 192 4.92 -7.56 18.93
N PHE A 193 5.61 -6.44 18.79
CA PHE A 193 7.06 -6.39 18.97
C PHE A 193 7.48 -6.65 20.42
N GLN A 194 6.69 -6.19 21.40
CA GLN A 194 6.91 -6.53 22.82
C GLN A 194 6.67 -8.02 23.11
N ALA A 195 5.63 -8.60 22.54
CA ALA A 195 5.37 -10.04 22.67
C ALA A 195 6.50 -10.88 22.07
N LEU A 196 7.19 -10.36 21.05
CA LEU A 196 8.37 -10.99 20.44
C LEU A 196 9.68 -10.73 21.19
N GLY A 197 9.64 -9.98 22.30
CA GLY A 197 10.79 -9.72 23.18
C GLY A 197 11.57 -8.45 22.86
N ALA A 198 11.20 -7.68 21.81
CA ALA A 198 11.91 -6.46 21.46
C ALA A 198 11.74 -5.36 22.51
N LYS A 199 12.78 -4.58 22.74
CA LYS A 199 12.69 -3.32 23.47
C LYS A 199 12.18 -2.23 22.51
N THR A 200 10.88 -1.91 22.62
CA THR A 200 10.20 -1.00 21.71
C THR A 200 10.25 0.46 22.17
N TYR A 201 10.46 1.35 21.25
CA TYR A 201 10.38 2.80 21.39
C TYR A 201 9.39 3.32 20.34
N VAL A 202 8.31 3.95 20.76
CA VAL A 202 7.20 4.27 19.87
C VAL A 202 6.97 5.75 19.79
N ILE A 203 6.77 6.25 18.56
CA ILE A 203 6.35 7.63 18.28
C ILE A 203 5.07 7.63 17.46
N ASN A 204 4.38 8.77 17.44
CA ASN A 204 3.14 8.96 16.66
C ASN A 204 2.09 7.86 16.91
N ASN A 205 1.84 7.55 18.19
CA ASN A 205 0.91 6.50 18.62
C ASN A 205 -0.25 7.03 19.49
N GLU A 206 -0.57 8.32 19.39
CA GLU A 206 -1.66 9.00 20.11
C GLU A 206 -2.67 9.62 19.11
N PRO A 207 -3.46 8.80 18.41
CA PRO A 207 -4.39 9.30 17.42
C PRO A 207 -5.52 10.11 18.05
N ASN A 208 -5.84 11.25 17.44
CA ASN A 208 -6.92 12.13 17.88
C ASN A 208 -8.01 12.38 16.82
N GLY A 209 -7.95 11.62 15.71
CA GLY A 209 -8.89 11.72 14.60
C GLY A 209 -8.48 12.68 13.48
N THR A 210 -7.53 13.58 13.74
CA THR A 210 -7.10 14.62 12.80
C THR A 210 -5.59 14.69 12.58
N ASN A 211 -4.83 13.85 13.28
CA ASN A 211 -3.36 13.84 13.22
C ASN A 211 -2.77 12.63 12.50
N ILE A 212 -3.57 11.77 11.88
CA ILE A 212 -3.08 10.64 11.06
C ILE A 212 -2.20 11.14 9.91
N ASN A 213 -1.02 10.53 9.73
CA ASN A 213 0.00 10.88 8.72
C ASN A 213 0.55 12.31 8.80
N LYS A 214 0.16 13.09 9.80
CA LYS A 214 0.63 14.47 9.91
C LYS A 214 2.04 14.50 10.47
N ASP A 215 3.00 14.87 9.60
CA ASP A 215 4.44 14.90 9.93
C ASP A 215 4.90 13.57 10.57
N ALA A 216 4.38 12.43 10.10
CA ALA A 216 4.50 11.14 10.73
C ALA A 216 4.43 9.98 9.73
N GLY A 217 5.00 8.84 10.10
CA GLY A 217 4.91 7.59 9.37
C GLY A 217 5.76 7.52 8.10
N SER A 218 5.41 6.61 7.20
CA SER A 218 6.21 6.28 6.02
C SER A 218 6.32 7.41 4.99
N THR A 219 5.46 8.41 5.03
CA THR A 219 5.52 9.59 4.14
C THR A 219 6.31 10.76 4.72
N HIS A 220 6.68 10.70 6.00
CA HIS A 220 7.45 11.69 6.73
C HIS A 220 8.48 11.02 7.64
N ILE A 221 9.43 10.33 7.00
CA ILE A 221 10.39 9.44 7.66
C ILE A 221 11.43 10.14 8.53
N GLU A 222 11.64 11.44 8.33
CA GLU A 222 12.69 12.25 8.95
C GLU A 222 12.58 12.21 10.48
N GLY A 223 11.33 12.18 11.00
CA GLY A 223 11.08 12.05 12.44
C GLY A 223 11.65 10.75 13.00
N LEU A 224 11.41 9.62 12.33
CA LEU A 224 11.93 8.32 12.74
C LEU A 224 13.45 8.21 12.55
N GLN A 225 14.01 8.77 11.46
CA GLN A 225 15.46 8.79 11.22
C GLN A 225 16.19 9.45 12.39
N LYS A 226 15.75 10.65 12.78
CA LYS A 226 16.29 11.34 13.95
C LYS A 226 16.09 10.55 15.25
N PHE A 227 14.91 9.95 15.43
CA PHE A 227 14.56 9.22 16.64
C PHE A 227 15.44 7.97 16.84
N VAL A 228 15.74 7.24 15.76
CA VAL A 228 16.63 6.07 15.78
C VAL A 228 18.03 6.46 16.24
N VAL A 229 18.61 7.51 15.66
CA VAL A 229 19.95 7.99 16.00
C VAL A 229 20.02 8.52 17.43
N ASP A 230 19.08 9.40 17.81
CA ASP A 230 19.07 10.04 19.13
C ASP A 230 18.96 9.03 20.29
N ASN A 231 18.28 7.90 20.05
CA ASN A 231 18.04 6.86 21.07
C ASN A 231 18.97 5.65 20.92
N ASN A 232 19.91 5.66 19.97
CA ASN A 232 20.81 4.55 19.66
C ASN A 232 20.03 3.24 19.50
N LEU A 233 19.02 3.27 18.60
CA LEU A 233 18.21 2.11 18.25
C LEU A 233 18.90 1.28 17.18
N ASP A 234 18.61 -0.03 17.15
CA ASP A 234 19.19 -0.94 16.16
C ASP A 234 18.50 -0.83 14.81
N VAL A 235 17.20 -0.46 14.82
CA VAL A 235 16.38 -0.31 13.63
C VAL A 235 15.14 0.50 13.95
N GLY A 236 14.59 1.21 12.96
CA GLY A 236 13.27 1.85 13.02
C GLY A 236 12.35 1.33 11.92
N PHE A 237 11.03 1.26 12.19
CA PHE A 237 9.98 0.96 11.20
C PHE A 237 8.90 2.03 11.23
N ALA A 238 8.56 2.58 10.07
CA ALA A 238 7.49 3.53 9.89
C ALA A 238 6.37 2.93 9.05
N PHE A 239 5.15 3.06 9.54
CA PHE A 239 3.95 2.61 8.83
C PHE A 239 3.21 3.82 8.22
N ASP A 240 2.30 3.58 7.30
CA ASP A 240 1.31 4.56 6.88
C ASP A 240 0.00 4.42 7.66
N GLY A 241 -0.99 5.22 7.33
CA GLY A 241 -2.21 5.36 8.14
C GLY A 241 -3.01 4.05 8.34
N ASP A 242 -3.00 3.14 7.39
CA ASP A 242 -3.67 1.82 7.48
C ASP A 242 -2.69 0.64 7.49
N ALA A 243 -1.39 0.95 7.58
CA ALA A 243 -0.28 0.02 7.80
C ALA A 243 -0.17 -1.11 6.75
N ASP A 244 -0.59 -0.84 5.51
CA ASP A 244 -0.30 -1.70 4.38
C ASP A 244 1.12 -1.46 3.82
N ARG A 245 1.81 -0.40 4.28
CA ARG A 245 3.18 -0.02 3.95
C ARG A 245 4.08 -0.02 5.18
N CYS A 246 5.36 -0.32 4.93
CA CYS A 246 6.44 -0.20 5.90
C CYS A 246 7.71 0.29 5.22
N LEU A 247 8.31 1.34 5.77
CA LEU A 247 9.69 1.73 5.49
C LEU A 247 10.54 1.46 6.73
N ALA A 248 11.82 1.19 6.53
CA ALA A 248 12.74 0.98 7.64
C ALA A 248 13.82 2.08 7.68
N VAL A 249 14.45 2.20 8.85
CA VAL A 249 15.58 3.09 9.10
C VAL A 249 16.66 2.27 9.76
N ASP A 250 17.89 2.35 9.23
CA ASP A 250 19.03 1.66 9.80
C ASP A 250 19.57 2.37 11.06
N GLU A 251 20.53 1.76 11.72
CA GLU A 251 21.14 2.24 12.96
C GLU A 251 21.87 3.60 12.83
N TYR A 252 22.13 4.05 11.60
CA TYR A 252 22.73 5.35 11.30
C TYR A 252 21.72 6.42 10.88
N GLY A 253 20.41 6.05 10.82
CA GLY A 253 19.35 6.96 10.38
C GLY A 253 19.14 6.97 8.87
N ASN A 254 19.72 6.05 8.10
CA ASN A 254 19.49 6.00 6.66
C ASN A 254 18.16 5.34 6.33
N LEU A 255 17.48 5.86 5.32
CA LEU A 255 16.22 5.29 4.82
C LEU A 255 16.48 3.96 4.08
N ILE A 256 15.76 2.94 4.48
CA ILE A 256 15.64 1.64 3.82
C ILE A 256 14.21 1.54 3.26
N ASN A 257 14.05 1.95 2.00
CA ASN A 257 12.75 1.97 1.34
C ASN A 257 12.32 0.58 0.85
N GLY A 258 11.12 0.48 0.25
CA GLY A 258 10.55 -0.79 -0.20
C GLY A 258 11.43 -1.55 -1.19
N ASP A 259 12.16 -0.85 -2.06
CA ASP A 259 13.09 -1.48 -3.00
C ASP A 259 14.25 -2.17 -2.27
N VAL A 260 14.83 -1.48 -1.27
CA VAL A 260 15.93 -2.03 -0.47
C VAL A 260 15.43 -3.17 0.42
N ILE A 261 14.23 -3.06 0.99
CA ILE A 261 13.56 -4.13 1.75
C ILE A 261 13.39 -5.37 0.88
N MET A 262 12.86 -5.21 -0.35
CA MET A 262 12.69 -6.32 -1.29
C MET A 262 14.03 -6.97 -1.66
N TYR A 263 15.07 -6.19 -1.88
CA TYR A 263 16.43 -6.71 -2.15
C TYR A 263 16.95 -7.56 -0.98
N ILE A 264 16.91 -7.04 0.24
CA ILE A 264 17.38 -7.73 1.43
C ILE A 264 16.61 -9.05 1.61
N ALA A 265 15.28 -8.96 1.54
CA ALA A 265 14.41 -10.12 1.70
C ALA A 265 14.63 -11.18 0.60
N ALA A 266 14.72 -10.77 -0.66
CA ALA A 266 14.95 -11.68 -1.78
C ALA A 266 16.30 -12.41 -1.67
N LYS A 267 17.37 -11.68 -1.28
CA LYS A 267 18.70 -12.27 -1.00
C LYS A 267 18.62 -13.33 0.08
N TYR A 268 17.96 -13.00 1.17
CA TYR A 268 17.78 -13.93 2.29
C TYR A 268 16.96 -15.16 1.89
N LEU A 269 15.80 -14.96 1.26
CA LEU A 269 14.93 -16.03 0.81
C LEU A 269 15.64 -16.96 -0.19
N LYS A 270 16.43 -16.40 -1.13
CA LYS A 270 17.24 -17.19 -2.07
C LYS A 270 18.28 -18.04 -1.34
N ALA A 271 19.01 -17.46 -0.40
CA ALA A 271 20.03 -18.18 0.37
C ALA A 271 19.45 -19.35 1.19
N HIS A 272 18.17 -19.27 1.58
CA HIS A 272 17.46 -20.30 2.34
C HIS A 272 16.57 -21.21 1.48
N GLY A 273 16.66 -21.14 0.15
CA GLY A 273 15.86 -21.96 -0.78
C GLY A 273 14.35 -21.65 -0.75
N GLN A 274 13.99 -20.44 -0.29
CA GLN A 274 12.59 -19.99 -0.15
C GLN A 274 12.15 -19.01 -1.26
N LEU A 275 12.96 -18.87 -2.32
CA LEU A 275 12.65 -18.10 -3.52
C LEU A 275 12.61 -19.02 -4.75
N PRO A 276 11.64 -19.91 -4.87
CA PRO A 276 11.63 -20.97 -5.90
C PRO A 276 11.64 -20.43 -7.33
N SER A 277 10.91 -19.34 -7.58
CA SER A 277 10.91 -18.68 -8.89
C SER A 277 12.17 -17.84 -9.16
N ASN A 278 13.04 -17.65 -8.16
CA ASN A 278 14.20 -16.78 -8.20
C ASN A 278 13.89 -15.35 -8.75
N THR A 279 12.69 -14.85 -8.50
CA THR A 279 12.18 -13.59 -9.09
C THR A 279 11.51 -12.72 -8.03
N VAL A 280 11.73 -11.39 -8.13
CA VAL A 280 11.04 -10.33 -7.38
C VAL A 280 10.09 -9.59 -8.32
N VAL A 281 8.84 -9.39 -7.92
CA VAL A 281 7.89 -8.58 -8.69
C VAL A 281 7.94 -7.13 -8.22
N THR A 282 8.18 -6.23 -9.15
CA THR A 282 8.32 -4.79 -8.90
C THR A 282 7.38 -4.00 -9.78
N THR A 283 7.33 -2.69 -9.62
CA THR A 283 6.66 -1.82 -10.59
C THR A 283 7.69 -1.11 -11.46
N ILE A 284 7.24 -0.51 -12.56
CA ILE A 284 8.08 0.33 -13.41
C ILE A 284 8.68 1.54 -12.67
N MET A 285 8.22 1.84 -11.44
CA MET A 285 8.71 2.93 -10.60
C MET A 285 9.82 2.52 -9.63
N SER A 286 10.07 1.22 -9.44
CA SER A 286 11.21 0.76 -8.62
C SER A 286 12.52 1.30 -9.16
N ASN A 287 13.40 1.73 -8.25
CA ASN A 287 14.64 2.42 -8.60
C ASN A 287 15.56 1.54 -9.45
N PHE A 288 16.26 2.13 -10.40
CA PHE A 288 17.21 1.45 -11.29
C PHE A 288 18.31 0.71 -10.49
N GLY A 289 18.68 1.25 -9.32
CA GLY A 289 19.64 0.61 -8.42
C GLY A 289 19.20 -0.74 -7.88
N LEU A 290 17.89 -0.95 -7.66
CA LEU A 290 17.34 -2.25 -7.29
C LEU A 290 17.66 -3.30 -8.37
N TYR A 291 17.37 -2.99 -9.63
CA TYR A 291 17.61 -3.92 -10.73
C TYR A 291 19.08 -4.31 -10.86
N LYS A 292 19.99 -3.31 -10.78
CA LYS A 292 21.43 -3.57 -10.78
C LYS A 292 21.90 -4.45 -9.61
N ALA A 293 21.28 -4.27 -8.44
CA ALA A 293 21.61 -5.07 -7.26
C ALA A 293 21.09 -6.52 -7.40
N LEU A 294 19.87 -6.70 -7.91
CA LEU A 294 19.30 -8.02 -8.18
C LEU A 294 20.10 -8.78 -9.24
N ASP A 295 20.48 -8.13 -10.34
CA ASP A 295 21.33 -8.68 -11.39
C ASP A 295 22.65 -9.23 -10.83
N LYS A 296 23.33 -8.45 -9.96
CA LYS A 296 24.57 -8.89 -9.29
C LYS A 296 24.37 -10.12 -8.40
N CYS A 297 23.17 -10.29 -7.84
CA CYS A 297 22.82 -11.45 -7.01
C CYS A 297 22.27 -12.62 -7.83
N GLY A 298 22.14 -12.48 -9.16
CA GLY A 298 21.51 -13.47 -10.04
C GLY A 298 20.06 -13.74 -9.66
N ILE A 299 19.32 -12.70 -9.23
CA ILE A 299 17.89 -12.75 -8.93
C ILE A 299 17.16 -12.04 -10.07
N GLY A 300 16.17 -12.74 -10.66
CA GLY A 300 15.31 -12.18 -11.69
C GLY A 300 14.31 -11.16 -11.12
N TYR A 301 13.74 -10.35 -11.99
CA TYR A 301 12.68 -9.42 -11.62
C TYR A 301 11.66 -9.25 -12.74
N GLU A 302 10.41 -9.02 -12.35
CA GLU A 302 9.36 -8.59 -13.26
C GLU A 302 8.90 -7.18 -12.92
N LYS A 303 8.51 -6.42 -13.96
CA LYS A 303 8.08 -5.02 -13.86
C LYS A 303 6.62 -4.93 -14.26
N THR A 304 5.76 -4.61 -13.32
CA THR A 304 4.34 -4.38 -13.59
C THR A 304 4.04 -2.89 -13.79
N ALA A 305 2.83 -2.57 -14.19
CA ALA A 305 2.30 -1.21 -14.04
C ALA A 305 2.29 -0.80 -12.56
N VAL A 306 2.21 0.51 -12.31
CA VAL A 306 2.13 1.06 -10.95
C VAL A 306 0.78 0.70 -10.34
N GLY A 307 0.80 0.16 -9.14
CA GLY A 307 -0.36 -0.29 -8.38
C GLY A 307 -0.14 -1.69 -7.82
N ASP A 308 -0.37 -1.83 -6.53
CA ASP A 308 -0.21 -3.06 -5.76
C ASP A 308 -1.02 -4.24 -6.32
N ARG A 309 -2.18 -3.97 -6.93
CA ARG A 309 -3.01 -4.96 -7.61
C ARG A 309 -2.23 -5.68 -8.71
N TYR A 310 -1.54 -4.94 -9.58
CA TYR A 310 -0.77 -5.53 -10.69
C TYR A 310 0.41 -6.36 -10.19
N VAL A 311 1.03 -5.92 -9.08
CA VAL A 311 2.09 -6.68 -8.42
C VAL A 311 1.54 -8.01 -7.91
N TYR A 312 0.43 -7.98 -7.16
CA TYR A 312 -0.16 -9.20 -6.61
C TYR A 312 -0.69 -10.16 -7.68
N GLU A 313 -1.38 -9.65 -8.70
CA GLU A 313 -1.88 -10.45 -9.84
C GLU A 313 -0.71 -11.19 -10.53
N ASN A 314 0.40 -10.50 -10.79
CA ASN A 314 1.60 -11.11 -11.37
C ASN A 314 2.19 -12.18 -10.42
N MET A 315 2.34 -11.85 -9.13
CA MET A 315 2.83 -12.82 -8.13
C MET A 315 1.96 -14.07 -8.06
N LYS A 316 0.65 -13.93 -8.16
CA LYS A 316 -0.32 -15.03 -8.15
C LYS A 316 -0.23 -15.87 -9.41
N ALA A 317 -0.14 -15.24 -10.57
CA ALA A 317 -0.10 -15.92 -11.87
C ALA A 317 1.16 -16.77 -12.08
N TYR A 318 2.31 -16.30 -11.57
CA TYR A 318 3.62 -16.94 -11.79
C TYR A 318 4.25 -17.53 -10.54
N ASP A 319 3.50 -17.66 -9.45
CA ASP A 319 3.93 -18.22 -8.16
C ASP A 319 5.15 -17.54 -7.53
N HIS A 320 5.26 -16.21 -7.69
CA HIS A 320 6.33 -15.43 -7.08
C HIS A 320 6.08 -15.19 -5.58
N MET A 321 7.14 -15.25 -4.75
CA MET A 321 7.04 -15.22 -3.29
C MET A 321 7.09 -13.82 -2.70
N ILE A 322 7.75 -12.88 -3.39
CA ILE A 322 7.94 -11.50 -2.93
C ILE A 322 7.74 -10.52 -4.08
N GLY A 323 7.09 -9.43 -3.79
CA GLY A 323 6.92 -8.29 -4.68
C GLY A 323 6.48 -7.05 -3.92
N GLY A 324 6.48 -5.91 -4.59
CA GLY A 324 6.04 -4.68 -3.95
C GLY A 324 6.46 -3.43 -4.70
N GLU A 325 6.42 -2.32 -3.97
CA GLU A 325 6.69 -0.98 -4.45
C GLU A 325 7.73 -0.26 -3.57
N GLN A 326 8.44 0.69 -4.15
CA GLN A 326 9.39 1.55 -3.43
C GLN A 326 8.76 2.25 -2.22
N SER A 327 7.46 2.54 -2.29
CA SER A 327 6.68 3.16 -1.21
C SER A 327 6.57 2.34 0.08
N GLY A 328 7.05 1.09 0.07
CA GLY A 328 7.00 0.18 1.22
C GLY A 328 5.79 -0.76 1.22
N HIS A 329 4.94 -0.74 0.21
CA HIS A 329 3.90 -1.76 0.02
C HIS A 329 4.57 -3.05 -0.47
N VAL A 330 4.98 -3.91 0.48
CA VAL A 330 5.69 -5.16 0.21
C VAL A 330 4.81 -6.35 0.55
N ILE A 331 4.71 -7.28 -0.37
CA ILE A 331 3.89 -8.49 -0.28
C ILE A 331 4.80 -9.71 -0.10
N PHE A 332 4.66 -10.38 1.01
CA PHE A 332 5.19 -11.72 1.24
C PHE A 332 4.06 -12.72 1.02
N ARG A 333 3.90 -13.21 -0.22
CA ARG A 333 2.72 -13.97 -0.66
C ARG A 333 2.43 -15.24 0.16
N LYS A 334 3.44 -15.84 0.76
CA LYS A 334 3.27 -16.96 1.69
C LYS A 334 2.41 -16.57 2.91
N TYR A 335 2.39 -15.31 3.29
CA TYR A 335 1.80 -14.84 4.54
C TYR A 335 0.61 -13.91 4.33
N ALA A 336 0.63 -13.09 3.28
CA ALA A 336 -0.42 -12.11 3.00
C ALA A 336 -0.79 -12.04 1.51
N HIS A 337 -2.03 -11.61 1.22
CA HIS A 337 -2.56 -11.40 -0.13
C HIS A 337 -2.49 -9.92 -0.54
N THR A 338 -2.00 -9.06 0.33
CA THR A 338 -1.79 -7.63 0.12
C THR A 338 -0.50 -7.21 0.82
N GLY A 339 -0.03 -5.99 0.61
CA GLY A 339 1.03 -5.43 1.42
C GLY A 339 0.66 -5.42 2.90
N ASP A 340 1.64 -5.75 3.73
CA ASP A 340 1.47 -5.81 5.18
C ASP A 340 2.72 -5.24 5.84
N GLY A 341 2.58 -4.02 6.38
CA GLY A 341 3.70 -3.32 7.01
C GLY A 341 4.24 -4.04 8.24
N LEU A 342 3.36 -4.68 9.02
CA LEU A 342 3.78 -5.41 10.22
C LEU A 342 4.49 -6.72 9.86
N ILE A 343 3.99 -7.47 8.87
CA ILE A 343 4.70 -8.64 8.33
C ILE A 343 6.06 -8.22 7.79
N THR A 344 6.11 -7.13 7.01
CA THR A 344 7.36 -6.60 6.46
C THR A 344 8.38 -6.31 7.55
N ALA A 345 7.97 -5.59 8.60
CA ALA A 345 8.83 -5.29 9.75
C ALA A 345 9.29 -6.57 10.48
N ILE A 346 8.41 -7.55 10.71
CA ILE A 346 8.75 -8.84 11.33
C ILE A 346 9.73 -9.64 10.45
N MET A 347 9.52 -9.67 9.13
CA MET A 347 10.45 -10.36 8.22
C MET A 347 11.83 -9.71 8.23
N MET A 348 11.90 -8.39 8.25
CA MET A 348 13.18 -7.69 8.41
C MET A 348 13.86 -8.01 9.73
N MET A 349 13.11 -8.05 10.85
CA MET A 349 13.64 -8.46 12.15
C MET A 349 14.12 -9.93 12.16
N ASN A 350 13.38 -10.84 11.53
CA ASN A 350 13.82 -12.24 11.39
C ASN A 350 15.18 -12.30 10.68
N ILE A 351 15.39 -11.51 9.63
CA ILE A 351 16.66 -11.45 8.88
C ILE A 351 17.77 -10.88 9.76
N LEU A 352 17.50 -9.77 10.47
CA LEU A 352 18.47 -9.14 11.37
C LEU A 352 18.95 -10.10 12.47
N VAL A 353 17.99 -10.77 13.14
CA VAL A 353 18.30 -11.69 14.25
C VAL A 353 18.95 -12.97 13.75
N ASP A 354 18.57 -13.47 12.57
CA ASP A 354 19.14 -14.70 12.03
C ASP A 354 20.57 -14.50 11.53
N THR A 355 20.82 -13.40 10.83
CA THR A 355 22.14 -13.07 10.26
C THR A 355 23.09 -12.44 11.26
N GLN A 356 22.55 -11.83 12.32
CA GLN A 356 23.31 -11.00 13.29
C GLN A 356 24.06 -9.84 12.61
N LEU A 357 23.57 -9.35 11.49
CA LEU A 357 24.12 -8.22 10.76
C LEU A 357 23.22 -6.99 10.95
N PRO A 358 23.78 -5.80 11.10
CA PRO A 358 23.01 -4.57 11.15
C PRO A 358 22.35 -4.28 9.78
N LEU A 359 21.28 -3.47 9.81
CA LEU A 359 20.47 -3.22 8.62
C LEU A 359 21.28 -2.50 7.53
N SER A 360 22.19 -1.61 7.89
CA SER A 360 23.11 -0.93 6.97
C SER A 360 23.95 -1.91 6.15
N VAL A 361 24.48 -2.97 6.79
CA VAL A 361 25.28 -4.01 6.10
C VAL A 361 24.40 -4.88 5.19
N LEU A 362 23.19 -5.20 5.62
CA LEU A 362 22.24 -5.96 4.79
C LEU A 362 21.85 -5.18 3.52
N ALA A 363 21.78 -3.86 3.60
CA ALA A 363 21.48 -2.96 2.49
C ALA A 363 22.67 -2.72 1.55
N GLU A 364 23.88 -3.10 1.94
CA GLU A 364 25.05 -2.97 1.07
C GLU A 364 24.81 -3.68 -0.27
N GLY A 365 25.17 -3.00 -1.35
CA GLY A 365 24.99 -3.49 -2.72
C GLY A 365 23.83 -2.84 -3.47
N VAL A 366 22.91 -2.18 -2.80
CA VAL A 366 21.89 -1.33 -3.45
C VAL A 366 22.35 0.11 -3.41
N ARG A 367 22.73 0.65 -4.56
CA ARG A 367 22.99 2.08 -4.72
C ARG A 367 21.72 2.70 -5.32
N MET A 368 21.01 3.50 -4.54
CA MET A 368 19.89 4.27 -5.06
C MET A 368 20.38 5.32 -6.06
N TYR A 369 19.80 5.32 -7.24
CA TYR A 369 20.07 6.33 -8.26
C TYR A 369 19.26 7.58 -7.96
N PRO A 370 19.85 8.79 -8.06
CA PRO A 370 19.09 10.03 -8.08
C PRO A 370 17.95 9.96 -9.09
N GLN A 371 16.82 10.56 -8.75
CA GLN A 371 15.61 10.50 -9.57
C GLN A 371 14.95 11.88 -9.65
N VAL A 372 14.66 12.33 -10.85
CA VAL A 372 13.85 13.51 -11.10
C VAL A 372 12.57 13.11 -11.84
N LEU A 373 11.43 13.52 -11.32
CA LEU A 373 10.11 13.31 -11.92
C LEU A 373 9.39 14.64 -12.05
N LYS A 374 8.95 14.98 -13.28
CA LYS A 374 8.11 16.16 -13.55
C LYS A 374 6.75 15.73 -14.08
N ASN A 375 5.71 16.38 -13.59
CA ASN A 375 4.34 16.22 -14.05
C ASN A 375 4.06 17.23 -15.18
N VAL A 376 3.62 16.75 -16.32
CA VAL A 376 3.48 17.57 -17.54
C VAL A 376 2.05 17.49 -18.05
N VAL A 377 1.37 18.65 -18.09
CA VAL A 377 0.06 18.77 -18.71
C VAL A 377 0.26 18.97 -20.22
N VAL A 378 -0.39 18.14 -21.02
CA VAL A 378 -0.32 18.15 -22.48
C VAL A 378 -1.73 18.24 -23.08
N ASP A 379 -1.82 18.67 -24.33
CA ASP A 379 -3.08 18.79 -25.08
C ASP A 379 -3.72 17.43 -25.34
N ASP A 380 -2.93 16.46 -25.79
CA ASP A 380 -3.31 15.07 -26.02
C ASP A 380 -2.23 14.11 -25.51
N LYS A 381 -2.59 13.30 -24.52
CA LYS A 381 -1.66 12.32 -23.94
C LYS A 381 -1.24 11.24 -24.94
N ASP A 382 -2.15 10.75 -25.75
CA ASP A 382 -1.87 9.70 -26.72
C ASP A 382 -1.10 10.25 -27.91
N GLY A 383 -1.46 11.42 -28.40
CA GLY A 383 -0.74 12.14 -29.45
C GLY A 383 0.70 12.42 -29.02
N THR A 384 0.91 12.95 -27.82
CA THR A 384 2.25 13.24 -27.27
C THR A 384 3.13 12.00 -27.14
N LEU A 385 2.58 10.89 -26.63
CA LEU A 385 3.31 9.62 -26.47
C LEU A 385 3.68 8.97 -27.81
N ASN A 386 2.96 9.29 -28.89
CA ASN A 386 3.22 8.77 -30.22
C ASN A 386 3.92 9.80 -31.14
N ASP A 387 4.19 11.01 -30.64
CA ASP A 387 4.89 12.04 -31.43
C ASP A 387 6.33 11.61 -31.74
N PRO A 388 6.74 11.60 -33.02
CA PRO A 388 8.07 11.13 -33.41
C PRO A 388 9.24 11.91 -32.79
N ALA A 389 9.08 13.24 -32.59
CA ALA A 389 10.14 14.07 -32.01
C ALA A 389 10.28 13.83 -30.50
N VAL A 390 9.15 13.66 -29.79
CA VAL A 390 9.14 13.30 -28.36
C VAL A 390 9.78 11.91 -28.17
N MET A 391 9.39 10.93 -28.99
CA MET A 391 9.95 9.58 -28.89
C MET A 391 11.44 9.52 -29.30
N ALA A 392 11.85 10.35 -30.25
CA ALA A 392 13.29 10.49 -30.58
C ALA A 392 14.10 11.07 -29.40
N ALA A 393 13.55 12.06 -28.68
CA ALA A 393 14.18 12.60 -27.48
C ALA A 393 14.27 11.54 -26.36
N VAL A 394 13.22 10.77 -26.11
CA VAL A 394 13.23 9.66 -25.15
C VAL A 394 14.30 8.64 -25.52
N THR A 395 14.34 8.22 -26.80
CA THR A 395 15.33 7.25 -27.29
C THR A 395 16.75 7.77 -27.14
N LYS A 396 16.98 9.05 -27.49
CA LYS A 396 18.29 9.68 -27.34
C LYS A 396 18.72 9.69 -25.86
N CYS A 397 17.86 10.17 -24.95
CA CYS A 397 18.15 10.20 -23.53
C CYS A 397 18.44 8.78 -22.97
N THR A 398 17.69 7.78 -23.41
CA THR A 398 17.93 6.37 -23.03
C THR A 398 19.30 5.89 -23.50
N ASN A 399 19.66 6.17 -24.74
CA ASN A 399 20.95 5.77 -25.31
C ASN A 399 22.11 6.50 -24.64
N ASP A 400 21.96 7.78 -24.34
CA ASP A 400 23.00 8.59 -23.64
C ASP A 400 23.27 8.04 -22.23
N LEU A 401 22.25 7.61 -21.50
CA LEU A 401 22.38 7.01 -20.17
C LEU A 401 22.93 5.58 -20.21
N GLY A 402 22.58 4.82 -21.24
CA GLY A 402 23.02 3.43 -21.41
C GLY A 402 22.74 2.59 -20.14
N ASP A 403 23.80 1.97 -19.62
CA ASP A 403 23.74 1.15 -18.39
C ASP A 403 23.82 1.95 -17.08
N ASN A 404 23.90 3.28 -17.14
CA ASN A 404 24.07 4.13 -15.97
C ASN A 404 22.80 4.88 -15.55
N GLY A 405 21.67 4.60 -16.20
CA GLY A 405 20.42 5.25 -15.86
C GLY A 405 19.27 4.80 -16.77
N ARG A 406 18.15 5.46 -16.62
CA ARG A 406 16.97 5.25 -17.48
C ARG A 406 16.09 6.49 -17.53
N VAL A 407 15.25 6.58 -18.56
CA VAL A 407 14.13 7.50 -18.62
C VAL A 407 12.81 6.73 -18.69
N LEU A 408 11.76 7.33 -18.17
CA LEU A 408 10.41 6.81 -18.22
C LEU A 408 9.44 7.94 -18.56
N LEU A 409 8.71 7.79 -19.68
CA LEU A 409 7.61 8.65 -20.06
C LEU A 409 6.31 7.83 -20.01
N ARG A 410 5.33 8.27 -19.19
CA ARG A 410 4.08 7.54 -19.02
C ARG A 410 2.89 8.44 -18.71
N LYS A 411 1.68 7.93 -18.95
CA LYS A 411 0.45 8.57 -18.48
C LYS A 411 0.34 8.49 -16.96
N SER A 412 -0.21 9.54 -16.33
CA SER A 412 -0.76 9.43 -14.99
C SER A 412 -2.04 8.59 -15.03
N GLY A 413 -2.20 7.66 -14.09
CA GLY A 413 -3.42 6.84 -13.98
C GLY A 413 -4.62 7.63 -13.46
N THR A 414 -4.38 8.68 -12.66
CA THR A 414 -5.42 9.42 -11.93
C THR A 414 -5.62 10.86 -12.41
N GLU A 415 -4.63 11.44 -13.09
CA GLU A 415 -4.65 12.85 -13.49
C GLU A 415 -4.50 12.99 -15.02
N PRO A 416 -5.03 14.08 -15.61
CA PRO A 416 -4.93 14.34 -17.05
C PRO A 416 -3.54 14.89 -17.43
N LEU A 417 -2.45 14.17 -17.10
CA LEU A 417 -1.07 14.57 -17.36
C LEU A 417 -0.17 13.38 -17.71
N LEU A 418 0.99 13.70 -18.27
CA LEU A 418 2.10 12.76 -18.43
C LEU A 418 3.11 12.95 -17.30
N ARG A 419 3.83 11.88 -16.97
CA ARG A 419 4.94 11.88 -16.05
C ARG A 419 6.22 11.58 -16.81
N VAL A 420 7.17 12.51 -16.72
CA VAL A 420 8.53 12.38 -17.27
C VAL A 420 9.48 12.16 -16.12
N MET A 421 10.18 11.04 -16.12
CA MET A 421 11.12 10.66 -15.07
C MET A 421 12.46 10.26 -15.68
N ALA A 422 13.55 10.65 -15.02
CA ALA A 422 14.87 10.13 -15.28
C ALA A 422 15.54 9.69 -13.97
N GLU A 423 16.30 8.61 -14.06
CA GLU A 423 17.25 8.16 -13.03
C GLU A 423 18.63 8.10 -13.65
N ALA A 424 19.61 8.71 -13.00
CA ALA A 424 20.97 8.84 -13.53
C ALA A 424 22.01 8.92 -12.39
N GLY A 425 23.26 9.17 -12.75
CA GLY A 425 24.38 9.27 -11.81
C GLY A 425 24.32 10.47 -10.86
N SER A 426 23.56 11.53 -11.21
CA SER A 426 23.38 12.75 -10.44
C SER A 426 22.02 13.41 -10.72
N ASP A 427 21.55 14.24 -9.77
CA ASP A 427 20.33 15.02 -9.95
C ASP A 427 20.41 15.95 -11.17
N ALA A 428 21.57 16.57 -11.40
CA ALA A 428 21.79 17.44 -12.54
C ALA A 428 21.63 16.70 -13.89
N GLU A 429 22.14 15.47 -13.98
CA GLU A 429 21.96 14.63 -15.17
C GLU A 429 20.50 14.21 -15.35
N CYS A 430 19.80 13.87 -14.26
CA CYS A 430 18.36 13.58 -14.29
C CYS A 430 17.56 14.77 -14.81
N GLU A 431 17.80 15.97 -14.28
CA GLU A 431 17.17 17.23 -14.72
C GLU A 431 17.38 17.47 -16.21
N GLU A 432 18.64 17.36 -16.69
CA GLU A 432 18.99 17.52 -18.11
C GLU A 432 18.14 16.59 -19.02
N LYS A 433 18.03 15.30 -18.65
CA LYS A 433 17.28 14.32 -19.46
C LYS A 433 15.78 14.57 -19.43
N VAL A 434 15.23 14.91 -18.26
CA VAL A 434 13.81 15.26 -18.13
C VAL A 434 13.48 16.50 -18.94
N ASP A 435 14.31 17.55 -18.84
CA ASP A 435 14.08 18.81 -19.54
C ASP A 435 14.21 18.65 -21.06
N ALA A 436 15.15 17.83 -21.54
CA ALA A 436 15.28 17.55 -22.98
C ALA A 436 14.00 16.90 -23.55
N ILE A 437 13.33 16.03 -22.82
CA ILE A 437 12.07 15.40 -23.25
C ILE A 437 10.92 16.43 -23.21
N ILE A 438 10.86 17.26 -22.17
CA ILE A 438 9.86 18.32 -22.03
C ILE A 438 10.03 19.39 -23.15
N ASP A 439 11.25 19.75 -23.48
CA ASP A 439 11.55 20.70 -24.59
C ASP A 439 11.11 20.12 -25.95
N ALA A 440 11.25 18.80 -26.15
CA ALA A 440 10.69 18.16 -27.35
C ALA A 440 9.16 18.27 -27.39
N MET A 441 8.45 18.03 -26.27
CA MET A 441 7.00 18.23 -26.18
C MET A 441 6.60 19.68 -26.48
N LYS A 442 7.36 20.65 -25.99
CA LYS A 442 7.15 22.08 -26.26
C LYS A 442 7.33 22.40 -27.72
N THR A 443 8.38 21.89 -28.36
CA THR A 443 8.70 22.12 -29.77
C THR A 443 7.66 21.49 -30.69
N SER A 444 7.11 20.33 -30.33
CA SER A 444 6.01 19.67 -31.06
C SER A 444 4.64 20.30 -30.80
N GLY A 445 4.55 21.28 -29.88
CA GLY A 445 3.31 21.98 -29.57
C GLY A 445 2.38 21.29 -28.57
N HIS A 446 2.79 20.19 -27.99
CA HIS A 446 1.97 19.40 -27.05
C HIS A 446 1.98 19.92 -25.60
N LEU A 447 3.03 20.67 -25.21
CA LEU A 447 3.18 21.15 -23.83
C LEU A 447 2.21 22.28 -23.51
N ILE A 448 1.40 22.10 -22.46
CA ILE A 448 0.56 23.15 -21.86
C ILE A 448 1.23 23.73 -20.63
N GLU A 449 1.63 22.88 -19.66
CA GLU A 449 2.19 23.31 -18.38
C GLU A 449 3.08 22.22 -17.77
N VAL A 450 4.12 22.63 -17.06
CA VAL A 450 4.88 21.75 -16.17
C VAL A 450 4.43 22.03 -14.74
N LYS A 451 3.74 21.08 -14.11
CA LYS A 451 3.33 21.22 -12.70
C LYS A 451 4.53 21.02 -11.79
N LYS A 452 4.67 21.91 -10.82
CA LYS A 452 5.68 21.81 -9.76
C LYS A 452 5.34 20.73 -8.77
#